data_1330a374afa8037bde67a48bf20ee234
#
_entry.id   1330a374afa8037bde67a48bf20ee234
#
_cell.length_a   1.000
_cell.length_b   1.000
_cell.length_c   1.000
_cell.angle_alpha   90.00
_cell.angle_beta   90.00
_cell.angle_gamma   90.00
#
_symmetry.space_group_name_H-M   'P 1'
#
loop_
_entity.id
_entity.type
_entity.pdbx_description
1 polymer ?
#
loop_
_entity_poly.entity_id
_entity_poly.type
_entity_poly.pdbx_seq_one_letter_code
_entity_poly.pdbx_strand_id
1 'polypeptide(L)'
;MAKLNINGRVHDVQVEPETPLLWVIREQVGLTGTKYGCGIAQCGACSVHINDEVQRSCSIRVGDVKASDRIVTIEGLSADASHPVQKAWAAIDVPQCGYCQSGQIMAAAALLKRTPKPTDKDIDEAMTNICRCGTYQRIRAAVHMAAEMPA
;
A
#
# COMPACT_ATOMS: atom_id res chain seq x y z
N MET A 1 11.94 14.00 17.43
CA MET A 1 10.47 14.15 17.34
C MET A 1 10.11 14.49 15.89
N ALA A 2 9.23 13.72 15.29
CA ALA A 2 8.79 13.92 13.90
C ALA A 2 7.28 14.12 13.84
N LYS A 3 6.82 14.96 12.90
CA LYS A 3 5.39 15.16 12.61
C LYS A 3 5.08 14.46 11.31
N LEU A 4 4.16 13.50 11.36
CA LEU A 4 3.76 12.70 10.21
C LEU A 4 2.26 12.86 9.95
N ASN A 5 1.89 13.19 8.72
CA ASN A 5 0.48 13.19 8.30
C ASN A 5 0.13 11.83 7.73
N ILE A 6 -0.58 11.02 8.53
CA ILE A 6 -0.97 9.65 8.17
C ILE A 6 -2.49 9.58 8.15
N ASN A 7 -3.04 9.22 7.00
CA ASN A 7 -4.48 9.10 6.75
C ASN A 7 -5.25 10.39 7.14
N GLY A 8 -4.67 11.56 6.83
CA GLY A 8 -5.26 12.86 7.10
C GLY A 8 -5.17 13.34 8.55
N ARG A 9 -4.45 12.60 9.41
CA ARG A 9 -4.21 12.98 10.80
C ARG A 9 -2.73 13.22 11.04
N VAL A 10 -2.41 14.27 11.77
CA VAL A 10 -1.03 14.58 12.18
C VAL A 10 -0.70 13.79 13.45
N HIS A 11 0.39 13.08 13.42
CA HIS A 11 0.93 12.31 14.54
C HIS A 11 2.29 12.88 14.95
N ASP A 12 2.43 13.22 16.21
CA ASP A 12 3.71 13.57 16.81
C ASP A 12 4.36 12.31 17.37
N VAL A 13 5.47 11.88 16.77
CA VAL A 13 6.16 10.64 17.15
C VAL A 13 7.56 10.94 17.65
N GLN A 14 7.93 10.25 18.73
CA GLN A 14 9.26 10.37 19.34
C GLN A 14 10.07 9.11 19.03
N VAL A 15 10.75 9.16 17.89
CA VAL A 15 11.61 8.07 17.42
C VAL A 15 12.89 8.65 16.84
N GLU A 16 13.91 7.81 16.75
CA GLU A 16 15.16 8.18 16.06
C GLU A 16 14.89 8.40 14.57
N PRO A 17 15.56 9.38 13.92
CA PRO A 17 15.34 9.69 12.50
C PRO A 17 15.55 8.51 11.55
N GLU A 18 16.42 7.57 11.92
CA GLU A 18 16.72 6.36 11.16
C GLU A 18 15.66 5.28 11.27
N THR A 19 14.68 5.43 12.17
CA THR A 19 13.60 4.45 12.34
C THR A 19 12.83 4.28 11.03
N PRO A 20 12.65 3.04 10.54
CA PRO A 20 11.83 2.82 9.34
C PRO A 20 10.37 3.25 9.55
N LEU A 21 9.80 3.91 8.56
CA LEU A 21 8.42 4.40 8.59
C LEU A 21 7.42 3.28 8.91
N LEU A 22 7.67 2.07 8.40
CA LEU A 22 6.82 0.89 8.67
C LEU A 22 6.60 0.68 10.17
N TRP A 23 7.65 0.75 10.98
CA TRP A 23 7.55 0.50 12.42
C TRP A 23 6.83 1.63 13.14
N VAL A 24 6.98 2.86 12.69
CA VAL A 24 6.22 3.99 13.24
C VAL A 24 4.72 3.81 12.94
N ILE A 25 4.37 3.44 11.73
CA ILE A 25 2.98 3.16 11.34
C ILE A 25 2.39 2.06 12.22
N ARG A 26 3.11 0.97 12.42
CA ARG A 26 2.60 -0.20 13.16
C ARG A 26 2.60 -0.04 14.67
N GLU A 27 3.69 0.51 15.24
CA GLU A 27 3.92 0.47 16.69
C GLU A 27 3.59 1.80 17.38
N GLN A 28 3.89 2.94 16.75
CA GLN A 28 3.59 4.24 17.34
C GLN A 28 2.16 4.71 17.03
N VAL A 29 1.72 4.52 15.80
CA VAL A 29 0.38 4.91 15.35
C VAL A 29 -0.64 3.78 15.54
N GLY A 30 -0.19 2.54 15.59
CA GLY A 30 -1.03 1.37 15.84
C GLY A 30 -1.81 0.88 14.61
N LEU A 31 -1.40 1.26 13.40
CA LEU A 31 -2.02 0.81 12.15
C LEU A 31 -1.31 -0.45 11.66
N THR A 32 -1.93 -1.61 11.85
CA THR A 32 -1.31 -2.93 11.64
C THR A 32 -1.59 -3.56 10.27
N GLY A 33 -2.36 -2.91 9.42
CA GLY A 33 -2.68 -3.41 8.07
C GLY A 33 -1.47 -3.45 7.14
N THR A 34 -0.55 -2.51 7.26
CA THR A 34 0.74 -2.50 6.54
C THR A 34 1.67 -3.54 7.18
N LYS A 35 2.24 -4.45 6.36
CA LYS A 35 2.95 -5.64 6.85
C LYS A 35 4.46 -5.58 6.63
N TYR A 36 5.21 -6.24 7.52
CA TYR A 36 6.62 -6.51 7.33
C TYR A 36 6.84 -7.84 6.60
N GLY A 37 7.75 -7.84 5.62
CA GLY A 37 8.17 -9.07 4.94
C GLY A 37 9.69 -9.14 4.85
N CYS A 38 10.30 -8.55 3.80
CA CYS A 38 11.74 -8.64 3.55
C CYS A 38 12.59 -7.61 4.32
N GLY A 39 12.06 -6.43 4.61
CA GLY A 39 12.80 -5.32 5.23
C GLY A 39 13.81 -4.60 4.31
N ILE A 40 13.85 -4.95 3.03
CA ILE A 40 14.81 -4.44 2.04
C ILE A 40 14.12 -3.91 0.75
N ALA A 41 12.90 -3.48 0.86
CA ALA A 41 12.07 -2.93 -0.23
C ALA A 41 11.85 -3.87 -1.43
N GLN A 42 11.92 -5.20 -1.24
CA GLN A 42 11.74 -6.17 -2.33
C GLN A 42 10.31 -6.72 -2.42
N CYS A 43 9.74 -7.19 -1.31
CA CYS A 43 8.48 -7.93 -1.33
C CYS A 43 7.22 -7.07 -1.50
N GLY A 44 7.23 -5.82 -1.09
CA GLY A 44 6.10 -4.91 -1.18
C GLY A 44 4.99 -5.07 -0.14
N ALA A 45 5.11 -5.99 0.83
CA ALA A 45 4.12 -6.15 1.89
C ALA A 45 3.90 -4.86 2.71
N CYS A 46 4.90 -3.98 2.74
CA CYS A 46 4.91 -2.71 3.46
C CYS A 46 4.48 -1.52 2.61
N SER A 47 3.90 -1.73 1.43
CA SER A 47 3.53 -0.65 0.51
C SER A 47 2.51 0.31 1.12
N VAL A 48 2.82 1.59 1.05
CA VAL A 48 1.95 2.71 1.41
C VAL A 48 1.98 3.75 0.29
N HIS A 49 1.09 4.72 0.31
CA HIS A 49 1.24 5.88 -0.58
C HIS A 49 1.89 7.04 0.17
N ILE A 50 2.85 7.70 -0.47
CA ILE A 50 3.38 9.00 -0.06
C ILE A 50 3.16 9.95 -1.23
N ASN A 51 2.34 10.97 -1.03
CA ASN A 51 1.96 11.93 -2.07
C ASN A 51 1.41 11.24 -3.33
N ASP A 52 0.54 10.25 -3.12
CA ASP A 52 -0.13 9.46 -4.17
C ASP A 52 0.76 8.43 -4.91
N GLU A 53 2.03 8.34 -4.55
CA GLU A 53 2.94 7.35 -5.12
C GLU A 53 3.16 6.17 -4.16
N VAL A 54 3.17 4.94 -4.70
CA VAL A 54 3.45 3.74 -3.91
C VAL A 54 4.91 3.71 -3.48
N GLN A 55 5.12 3.51 -2.18
CA GLN A 55 6.45 3.47 -1.57
C GLN A 55 6.56 2.28 -0.61
N ARG A 56 7.77 1.76 -0.44
CA ARG A 56 8.08 0.63 0.45
C ARG A 56 8.51 1.15 1.82
N SER A 57 7.59 1.22 2.77
CA SER A 57 7.80 1.88 4.07
C SER A 57 8.88 1.24 4.95
N CYS A 58 9.25 -0.02 4.70
CA CYS A 58 10.32 -0.69 5.44
C CYS A 58 11.72 -0.09 5.20
N SER A 59 11.90 0.63 4.10
CA SER A 59 13.20 1.21 3.70
C SER A 59 13.21 2.74 3.70
N ILE A 60 12.13 3.37 4.15
CA ILE A 60 12.04 4.82 4.28
C ILE A 60 12.32 5.18 5.73
N ARG A 61 13.30 6.02 5.98
CA ARG A 61 13.58 6.55 7.31
C ARG A 61 12.60 7.68 7.63
N VAL A 62 12.13 7.73 8.88
CA VAL A 62 11.23 8.79 9.32
C VAL A 62 11.85 10.18 9.12
N GLY A 63 13.16 10.30 9.31
CA GLY A 63 13.87 11.56 9.10
C GLY A 63 13.84 12.08 7.66
N ASP A 64 13.58 11.23 6.69
CA ASP A 64 13.48 11.63 5.28
C ASP A 64 12.04 12.03 4.87
N VAL A 65 11.06 11.83 5.73
CA VAL A 65 9.65 12.19 5.50
C VAL A 65 9.40 13.62 5.98
N LYS A 66 8.84 14.43 5.11
CA LYS A 66 8.51 15.83 5.43
C LYS A 66 7.16 15.91 6.13
N ALA A 67 6.98 16.89 7.01
CA ALA A 67 5.71 17.15 7.68
C ALA A 67 4.55 17.45 6.69
N SER A 68 4.89 17.94 5.49
CA SER A 68 3.93 18.20 4.41
C SER A 68 3.56 16.96 3.59
N ASP A 69 4.30 15.85 3.71
CA ASP A 69 4.02 14.65 2.96
C ASP A 69 2.73 13.98 3.47
N ARG A 70 1.90 13.52 2.53
CA ARG A 70 0.66 12.81 2.83
C ARG A 70 0.91 11.32 2.72
N ILE A 71 0.85 10.65 3.87
CA ILE A 71 1.00 9.19 3.94
C ILE A 71 -0.40 8.57 4.00
N VAL A 72 -0.67 7.62 3.12
CA VAL A 72 -1.91 6.84 3.13
C VAL A 72 -1.56 5.36 3.27
N THR A 73 -2.12 4.73 4.28
CA THR A 73 -2.02 3.28 4.51
C THR A 73 -3.28 2.58 3.99
N ILE A 74 -3.29 1.24 4.05
CA ILE A 74 -4.48 0.45 3.66
C ILE A 74 -5.73 0.86 4.46
N GLU A 75 -5.56 1.23 5.72
CA GLU A 75 -6.67 1.70 6.57
C GLU A 75 -7.24 3.04 6.11
N GLY A 76 -6.44 3.85 5.42
CA GLY A 76 -6.86 5.16 4.91
C GLY A 76 -7.23 5.17 3.42
N LEU A 77 -7.18 4.03 2.73
CA LEU A 77 -7.51 3.96 1.30
C LEU A 77 -8.98 4.28 1.03
N SER A 78 -9.88 3.75 1.86
CA SER A 78 -11.29 4.16 1.96
C SER A 78 -11.82 3.84 3.35
N ALA A 79 -12.79 4.62 3.83
CA ALA A 79 -13.31 4.49 5.19
C ALA A 79 -14.10 3.18 5.41
N ASP A 80 -14.68 2.63 4.36
CA ASP A 80 -15.61 1.50 4.38
C ASP A 80 -15.23 0.36 3.44
N ALA A 81 -13.97 0.32 3.00
CA ALA A 81 -13.46 -0.63 2.00
C ALA A 81 -14.19 -0.55 0.64
N SER A 82 -14.74 0.61 0.31
CA SER A 82 -15.50 0.83 -0.94
C SER A 82 -14.63 1.19 -2.15
N HIS A 83 -13.33 1.34 -1.97
CA HIS A 83 -12.43 1.63 -3.09
C HIS A 83 -12.56 0.55 -4.19
N PRO A 84 -12.60 0.93 -5.49
CA PRO A 84 -12.77 -0.05 -6.59
C PRO A 84 -11.85 -1.25 -6.51
N VAL A 85 -10.57 -1.04 -6.16
CA VAL A 85 -9.61 -2.13 -5.98
C VAL A 85 -10.04 -3.08 -4.87
N GLN A 86 -10.47 -2.56 -3.71
CA GLN A 86 -10.93 -3.39 -2.59
C GLN A 86 -12.17 -4.21 -2.96
N LYS A 87 -13.12 -3.60 -3.68
CA LYS A 87 -14.31 -4.30 -4.18
C LYS A 87 -13.94 -5.42 -5.16
N ALA A 88 -13.04 -5.16 -6.10
CA ALA A 88 -12.58 -6.15 -7.06
C ALA A 88 -11.85 -7.31 -6.38
N TRP A 89 -10.99 -7.02 -5.38
CA TRP A 89 -10.33 -8.05 -4.57
C TRP A 89 -11.31 -8.98 -3.88
N ALA A 90 -12.36 -8.43 -3.29
CA ALA A 90 -13.42 -9.21 -2.65
C ALA A 90 -14.23 -10.00 -3.67
N ALA A 91 -14.60 -9.40 -4.81
CA ALA A 91 -15.43 -10.05 -5.83
C ALA A 91 -14.73 -11.24 -6.48
N ILE A 92 -13.41 -11.17 -6.70
CA ILE A 92 -12.61 -12.25 -7.31
C ILE A 92 -12.08 -13.23 -6.26
N ASP A 93 -12.23 -12.90 -4.96
CA ASP A 93 -11.66 -13.70 -3.87
C ASP A 93 -10.15 -13.92 -4.04
N VAL A 94 -9.42 -12.83 -4.21
CA VAL A 94 -7.99 -12.83 -4.52
C VAL A 94 -7.15 -13.51 -3.45
N PRO A 95 -7.33 -13.23 -2.14
CA PRO A 95 -6.42 -13.71 -1.10
C PRO A 95 -6.43 -15.23 -0.93
N GLN A 96 -5.26 -15.77 -0.56
CA GLN A 96 -5.16 -17.06 0.14
C GLN A 96 -4.81 -16.79 1.61
N CYS A 97 -3.51 -16.69 1.98
CA CYS A 97 -3.16 -16.36 3.36
C CYS A 97 -3.50 -14.91 3.74
N GLY A 98 -3.62 -14.02 2.78
CA GLY A 98 -3.96 -12.60 2.98
C GLY A 98 -2.80 -11.69 3.39
N TYR A 99 -1.62 -12.22 3.69
CA TYR A 99 -0.53 -11.42 4.28
C TYR A 99 0.00 -10.31 3.36
N CYS A 100 0.16 -10.56 2.07
CA CYS A 100 0.67 -9.59 1.11
C CYS A 100 -0.41 -8.64 0.54
N GLN A 101 -1.68 -8.86 0.85
CA GLN A 101 -2.76 -8.25 0.09
C GLN A 101 -2.94 -6.75 0.33
N SER A 102 -2.68 -6.26 1.53
CA SER A 102 -2.68 -4.81 1.78
C SER A 102 -1.68 -4.09 0.87
N GLY A 103 -0.46 -4.62 0.75
CA GLY A 103 0.55 -4.08 -0.15
C GLY A 103 0.16 -4.21 -1.63
N GLN A 104 -0.43 -5.33 -2.04
CA GLN A 104 -0.92 -5.54 -3.40
C GLN A 104 -2.02 -4.53 -3.77
N ILE A 105 -2.97 -4.32 -2.88
CA ILE A 105 -4.07 -3.35 -3.05
C ILE A 105 -3.53 -1.93 -3.18
N MET A 106 -2.59 -1.54 -2.32
CA MET A 106 -1.98 -0.22 -2.37
C MET A 106 -1.22 0.01 -3.69
N ALA A 107 -0.47 -0.99 -4.15
CA ALA A 107 0.22 -0.93 -5.44
C ALA A 107 -0.75 -0.82 -6.62
N ALA A 108 -1.83 -1.61 -6.61
CA ALA A 108 -2.86 -1.57 -7.64
C ALA A 108 -3.59 -0.23 -7.67
N ALA A 109 -3.95 0.33 -6.51
CA ALA A 109 -4.60 1.63 -6.42
C ALA A 109 -3.73 2.76 -7.01
N ALA A 110 -2.43 2.75 -6.72
CA ALA A 110 -1.50 3.72 -7.29
C ALA A 110 -1.35 3.54 -8.82
N LEU A 111 -1.30 2.30 -9.29
CA LEU A 111 -1.24 2.01 -10.72
C LEU A 111 -2.47 2.56 -11.44
N LEU A 112 -3.67 2.26 -10.96
CA LEU A 112 -4.92 2.69 -11.61
C LEU A 112 -5.12 4.20 -11.58
N LYS A 113 -4.60 4.88 -10.57
CA LYS A 113 -4.60 6.35 -10.52
C LYS A 113 -3.74 6.96 -11.64
N ARG A 114 -2.59 6.36 -11.93
CA ARG A 114 -1.67 6.81 -12.96
C ARG A 114 -2.06 6.31 -14.36
N THR A 115 -2.51 5.05 -14.45
CA THR A 115 -2.88 4.36 -15.69
C THR A 115 -4.26 3.73 -15.51
N PRO A 116 -5.37 4.48 -15.81
CA PRO A 116 -6.72 4.02 -15.52
C PRO A 116 -7.16 2.75 -16.25
N LYS A 117 -6.54 2.44 -17.39
CA LYS A 117 -6.79 1.23 -18.17
C LYS A 117 -5.47 0.53 -18.49
N PRO A 118 -4.86 -0.14 -17.50
CA PRO A 118 -3.56 -0.77 -17.70
C PRO A 118 -3.66 -2.00 -18.57
N THR A 119 -2.63 -2.24 -19.37
CA THR A 119 -2.43 -3.52 -20.05
C THR A 119 -1.81 -4.54 -19.08
N ASP A 120 -1.79 -5.82 -19.47
CA ASP A 120 -1.09 -6.84 -18.68
C ASP A 120 0.38 -6.48 -18.45
N LYS A 121 1.03 -5.89 -19.46
CA LYS A 121 2.41 -5.42 -19.36
C LYS A 121 2.56 -4.32 -18.30
N ASP A 122 1.65 -3.34 -18.30
CA ASP A 122 1.67 -2.26 -17.30
C ASP A 122 1.52 -2.81 -15.89
N ILE A 123 0.66 -3.82 -15.71
CA ILE A 123 0.45 -4.49 -14.43
C ILE A 123 1.72 -5.22 -14.00
N ASP A 124 2.32 -6.01 -14.89
CA ASP A 124 3.53 -6.79 -14.60
C ASP A 124 4.72 -5.88 -14.25
N GLU A 125 4.87 -4.74 -14.91
CA GLU A 125 5.94 -3.78 -14.63
C GLU A 125 5.72 -3.00 -13.34
N ALA A 126 4.48 -2.63 -13.01
CA ALA A 126 4.15 -1.83 -11.84
C ALA A 126 3.98 -2.65 -10.56
N MET A 127 3.40 -3.84 -10.69
CA MET A 127 3.06 -4.70 -9.55
C MET A 127 4.17 -5.72 -9.27
N THR A 128 5.26 -5.23 -8.70
CA THR A 128 6.43 -6.06 -8.33
C THR A 128 6.29 -6.71 -6.95
N ASN A 129 5.15 -6.58 -6.30
CA ASN A 129 4.84 -7.17 -5.01
C ASN A 129 4.84 -8.70 -5.09
N ILE A 130 5.38 -9.35 -4.05
CA ILE A 130 5.49 -10.81 -4.00
C ILE A 130 4.30 -11.41 -3.25
N CYS A 131 3.68 -12.43 -3.85
CA CYS A 131 2.68 -13.27 -3.21
C CYS A 131 3.21 -14.70 -3.09
N ARG A 132 3.48 -15.16 -1.87
CA ARG A 132 4.01 -16.52 -1.64
C ARG A 132 3.01 -17.62 -2.00
N CYS A 133 1.71 -17.32 -1.91
CA CYS A 133 0.63 -18.21 -2.31
C CYS A 133 0.41 -18.27 -3.83
N GLY A 134 1.02 -17.36 -4.58
CA GLY A 134 0.99 -17.35 -6.04
C GLY A 134 -0.34 -16.92 -6.66
N THR A 135 -1.11 -16.03 -6.00
CA THR A 135 -2.42 -15.58 -6.51
C THR A 135 -2.32 -14.53 -7.63
N TYR A 136 -1.22 -14.45 -8.34
CA TYR A 136 -0.96 -13.41 -9.34
C TYR A 136 -2.00 -13.32 -10.46
N GLN A 137 -2.55 -14.45 -10.90
CA GLN A 137 -3.61 -14.46 -11.92
C GLN A 137 -4.87 -13.76 -11.41
N ARG A 138 -5.26 -14.00 -10.17
CA ARG A 138 -6.40 -13.32 -9.53
C ARG A 138 -6.13 -11.84 -9.29
N ILE A 139 -4.91 -11.50 -8.88
CA ILE A 139 -4.47 -10.10 -8.73
C ILE A 139 -4.63 -9.35 -10.05
N ARG A 140 -4.11 -9.90 -11.15
CA ARG A 140 -4.24 -9.31 -12.48
C ARG A 140 -5.71 -9.14 -12.89
N ALA A 141 -6.51 -10.17 -12.72
CA ALA A 141 -7.94 -10.11 -13.02
C ALA A 141 -8.66 -9.04 -12.18
N ALA A 142 -8.31 -8.91 -10.91
CA ALA A 142 -8.90 -7.91 -10.02
C ALA A 142 -8.49 -6.48 -10.40
N VAL A 143 -7.26 -6.27 -10.86
CA VAL A 143 -6.82 -4.95 -11.37
C VAL A 143 -7.65 -4.56 -12.60
N HIS A 144 -7.83 -5.47 -13.56
CA HIS A 144 -8.68 -5.21 -14.72
C HIS A 144 -10.13 -4.93 -14.33
N MET A 145 -10.69 -5.73 -13.41
CA MET A 145 -12.04 -5.50 -12.91
C MET A 145 -12.18 -4.12 -12.25
N ALA A 146 -11.23 -3.75 -11.40
CA ALA A 146 -11.23 -2.44 -10.74
C ALA A 146 -11.15 -1.28 -11.75
N ALA A 147 -10.41 -1.46 -12.85
CA ALA A 147 -10.28 -0.47 -13.91
C ALA A 147 -11.61 -0.19 -14.64
N GLU A 148 -12.54 -1.13 -14.64
CA GLU A 148 -13.88 -0.97 -15.24
C GLU A 148 -14.93 -0.44 -14.25
N MET A 149 -14.60 -0.36 -12.97
CA MET A 149 -15.52 0.16 -11.94
C MET A 149 -15.49 1.69 -11.91
N PRO A 150 -16.64 2.36 -11.65
CA PRO A 150 -16.64 3.79 -11.40
C PRO A 150 -15.83 4.11 -10.13
N ALA A 151 -15.13 5.21 -10.19
CA ALA A 151 -14.33 5.71 -9.07
C ALA A 151 -15.21 6.11 -7.88
#